data_998241fe96b3ae1a9467a048e94bd723
#
_entry.id   998241fe96b3ae1a9467a048e94bd723
#
_cell.length_a   1.000
_cell.length_b   1.000
_cell.length_c   1.000
_cell.angle_alpha   90.00
_cell.angle_beta   90.00
_cell.angle_gamma   90.00
#
_symmetry.space_group_name_H-M   'P 1'
#
loop_
_entity.id
_entity.type
_entity.pdbx_description
1 polymer ?
#
loop_
_entity_poly.entity_id
_entity_poly.type
_entity_poly.pdbx_seq_one_letter_code
_entity_poly.pdbx_strand_id
1 'polypeptide(L)'
;MSLATLDTTQHPNLPASSATLFSAKATKALSFEQIAHHIGRNEVATAAIFYGQAKASPEDIEKLSSLLDIDHETLKAQLSGFPDRGRSVEMPPKEPLIYRLYEIVQNYGYAYKAVLNEKFGDGIMSAISFSTKVEKETDEQGNNWAVITLRGKWLPFSRF
;
A
#
# COMPACT_ATOMS: atom_id res chain seq x y z
N MET A 1 1.18 -17.45 -12.89
CA MET A 1 1.07 -16.62 -11.67
C MET A 1 -0.27 -15.90 -11.66
N SER A 2 -1.00 -15.98 -10.57
CA SER A 2 -2.25 -15.22 -10.40
C SER A 2 -1.95 -13.75 -10.08
N LEU A 3 -2.66 -12.84 -10.73
CA LEU A 3 -2.52 -11.40 -10.53
C LEU A 3 -3.59 -10.89 -9.56
N ALA A 4 -3.25 -9.88 -8.77
CA ALA A 4 -4.22 -9.20 -7.93
C ALA A 4 -5.28 -8.51 -8.79
N THR A 5 -6.53 -8.76 -8.47
CA THR A 5 -7.71 -8.18 -9.11
C THR A 5 -8.59 -7.48 -8.08
N LEU A 6 -9.56 -6.71 -8.52
CA LEU A 6 -10.52 -6.03 -7.66
C LEU A 6 -11.93 -6.55 -7.95
N ASP A 7 -12.61 -7.00 -6.91
CA ASP A 7 -14.05 -7.18 -6.90
C ASP A 7 -14.71 -5.92 -6.32
N THR A 8 -15.27 -5.10 -7.16
CA THR A 8 -15.90 -3.82 -6.76
C THR A 8 -17.10 -4.02 -5.84
N THR A 9 -17.72 -5.21 -5.84
CA THR A 9 -18.85 -5.52 -4.94
C THR A 9 -18.41 -5.68 -3.50
N GLN A 10 -17.15 -6.08 -3.27
CA GLN A 10 -16.56 -6.25 -1.95
C GLN A 10 -15.90 -4.97 -1.40
N HIS A 11 -15.77 -3.94 -2.24
CA HIS A 11 -15.07 -2.70 -1.89
C HIS A 11 -15.87 -1.46 -2.29
N PRO A 12 -17.05 -1.21 -1.67
CA PRO A 12 -17.95 -0.12 -2.08
C PRO A 12 -17.37 1.29 -1.82
N ASN A 13 -16.37 1.41 -0.94
CA ASN A 13 -15.81 2.68 -0.52
C ASN A 13 -14.53 3.09 -1.29
N LEU A 14 -14.21 2.39 -2.37
CA LEU A 14 -13.06 2.76 -3.21
C LEU A 14 -13.44 3.85 -4.22
N PRO A 15 -12.49 4.74 -4.58
CA PRO A 15 -12.74 5.74 -5.62
C PRO A 15 -12.90 5.10 -7.00
N ALA A 16 -13.53 5.83 -7.93
CA ALA A 16 -13.73 5.36 -9.30
C ALA A 16 -12.43 4.98 -10.02
N SER A 17 -11.32 5.63 -9.69
CA SER A 17 -9.99 5.31 -10.21
C SER A 17 -9.56 3.87 -9.93
N SER A 18 -10.00 3.27 -8.83
CA SER A 18 -9.67 1.88 -8.49
C SER A 18 -10.20 0.91 -9.55
N ALA A 19 -11.47 1.01 -9.92
CA ALA A 19 -12.06 0.17 -10.96
C ALA A 19 -11.36 0.38 -12.32
N THR A 20 -11.08 1.62 -12.68
CA THR A 20 -10.39 1.98 -13.93
C THR A 20 -9.01 1.34 -14.00
N LEU A 21 -8.21 1.51 -12.96
CA LEU A 21 -6.82 1.01 -12.90
C LEU A 21 -6.76 -0.52 -12.85
N PHE A 22 -7.57 -1.16 -12.01
CA PHE A 22 -7.57 -2.62 -11.91
C PHE A 22 -8.09 -3.31 -13.17
N SER A 23 -9.10 -2.74 -13.83
CA SER A 23 -9.60 -3.26 -15.10
C SER A 23 -8.52 -3.20 -16.18
N ALA A 24 -7.83 -2.07 -16.31
CA ALA A 24 -6.75 -1.91 -17.29
C ALA A 24 -5.55 -2.82 -16.96
N LYS A 25 -5.19 -2.93 -15.68
CA LYS A 25 -4.15 -3.87 -15.21
C LYS A 25 -4.47 -5.31 -15.61
N ALA A 26 -5.71 -5.73 -15.41
CA ALA A 26 -6.15 -7.09 -15.78
C ALA A 26 -6.09 -7.30 -17.30
N THR A 27 -6.57 -6.34 -18.10
CA THR A 27 -6.52 -6.38 -19.56
C THR A 27 -5.08 -6.50 -20.09
N LYS A 28 -4.15 -5.78 -19.49
CA LYS A 28 -2.71 -5.82 -19.84
C LYS A 28 -1.96 -7.00 -19.21
N ALA A 29 -2.61 -7.77 -18.34
CA ALA A 29 -2.01 -8.89 -17.61
C ALA A 29 -0.70 -8.52 -16.87
N LEU A 30 -0.65 -7.35 -16.25
CA LEU A 30 0.54 -6.84 -15.55
C LEU A 30 0.49 -7.11 -14.04
N SER A 31 1.64 -7.43 -13.45
CA SER A 31 1.82 -7.48 -12.00
C SER A 31 2.09 -6.08 -11.42
N PHE A 32 1.93 -5.92 -10.12
CA PHE A 32 2.33 -4.68 -9.43
C PHE A 32 3.84 -4.44 -9.53
N GLU A 33 4.65 -5.49 -9.53
CA GLU A 33 6.10 -5.40 -9.73
C GLU A 33 6.44 -4.73 -11.08
N GLN A 34 5.81 -5.19 -12.15
CA GLN A 34 6.02 -4.63 -13.50
C GLN A 34 5.55 -3.17 -13.59
N ILE A 35 4.39 -2.86 -13.02
CA ILE A 35 3.86 -1.49 -13.01
C ILE A 35 4.76 -0.59 -12.17
N ALA A 36 5.15 -1.03 -10.98
CA ALA A 36 6.02 -0.30 -10.06
C ALA A 36 7.37 0.03 -10.71
N HIS A 37 7.97 -0.96 -11.37
CA HIS A 37 9.21 -0.76 -12.12
C HIS A 37 9.06 0.30 -13.21
N HIS A 38 7.95 0.26 -13.97
CA HIS A 38 7.69 1.23 -15.05
C HIS A 38 7.52 2.65 -14.55
N ILE A 39 6.76 2.85 -13.45
CA ILE A 39 6.53 4.19 -12.90
C ILE A 39 7.66 4.68 -11.97
N GLY A 40 8.59 3.79 -11.59
CA GLY A 40 9.71 4.12 -10.70
C GLY A 40 9.30 4.27 -9.23
N ARG A 41 8.34 3.47 -8.75
CA ARG A 41 7.89 3.46 -7.36
C ARG A 41 7.98 2.07 -6.75
N ASN A 42 7.89 1.99 -5.41
CA ASN A 42 7.76 0.71 -4.70
C ASN A 42 6.42 0.03 -5.04
N GLU A 43 6.39 -1.30 -5.04
CA GLU A 43 5.19 -2.09 -5.35
C GLU A 43 4.00 -1.77 -4.44
N VAL A 44 4.23 -1.66 -3.12
CA VAL A 44 3.16 -1.35 -2.16
C VAL A 44 2.64 0.07 -2.37
N ALA A 45 3.54 1.04 -2.62
CA ALA A 45 3.15 2.41 -2.94
C ALA A 45 2.34 2.49 -4.25
N THR A 46 2.73 1.69 -5.25
CA THR A 46 1.99 1.56 -6.51
C THR A 46 0.59 0.97 -6.27
N ALA A 47 0.50 -0.14 -5.55
CA ALA A 47 -0.78 -0.75 -5.19
C ALA A 47 -1.65 0.23 -4.36
N ALA A 48 -1.04 1.03 -3.48
CA ALA A 48 -1.76 2.04 -2.70
C ALA A 48 -2.42 3.12 -3.59
N ILE A 49 -1.83 3.48 -4.73
CA ILE A 49 -2.48 4.36 -5.71
C ILE A 49 -3.75 3.69 -6.27
N PHE A 50 -3.68 2.40 -6.60
CA PHE A 50 -4.81 1.62 -7.11
C PHE A 50 -5.97 1.54 -6.11
N TYR A 51 -5.67 1.48 -4.82
CA TYR A 51 -6.67 1.47 -3.75
C TYR A 51 -7.05 2.87 -3.23
N GLY A 52 -6.59 3.93 -3.88
CA GLY A 52 -6.91 5.31 -3.48
C GLY A 52 -6.29 5.73 -2.14
N GLN A 53 -5.23 5.05 -1.69
CA GLN A 53 -4.56 5.30 -0.40
C GLN A 53 -3.25 6.08 -0.53
N ALA A 54 -2.80 6.34 -1.76
CA ALA A 54 -1.64 7.18 -2.05
C ALA A 54 -1.96 8.14 -3.19
N LYS A 55 -1.40 9.33 -3.13
CA LYS A 55 -1.52 10.32 -4.21
C LYS A 55 -0.57 9.97 -5.35
N ALA A 56 -1.10 9.97 -6.58
CA ALA A 56 -0.30 9.92 -7.78
C ALA A 56 0.27 11.32 -8.12
N SER A 57 1.53 11.38 -8.50
CA SER A 57 2.12 12.58 -9.08
C SER A 57 1.67 12.76 -10.54
N PRO A 58 1.83 13.95 -11.15
CA PRO A 58 1.59 14.12 -12.57
C PRO A 58 2.39 13.14 -13.45
N GLU A 59 3.63 12.85 -13.06
CA GLU A 59 4.48 11.86 -13.73
C GLU A 59 3.94 10.43 -13.59
N ASP A 60 3.46 10.06 -12.41
CA ASP A 60 2.81 8.76 -12.20
C ASP A 60 1.58 8.61 -13.10
N ILE A 61 0.75 9.64 -13.20
CA ILE A 61 -0.45 9.65 -14.05
C ILE A 61 -0.09 9.46 -15.52
N GLU A 62 0.92 10.17 -16.01
CA GLU A 62 1.39 10.05 -17.37
C GLU A 62 1.88 8.63 -17.69
N LYS A 63 2.74 8.09 -16.82
CA LYS A 63 3.28 6.74 -16.98
C LYS A 63 2.22 5.66 -16.87
N LEU A 64 1.29 5.77 -15.91
CA LEU A 64 0.18 4.81 -15.76
C LEU A 64 -0.78 4.88 -16.97
N SER A 65 -1.12 6.07 -17.43
CA SER A 65 -1.96 6.28 -18.62
C SER A 65 -1.35 5.59 -19.85
N SER A 66 -0.07 5.82 -20.11
CA SER A 66 0.65 5.22 -21.23
C SER A 66 0.75 3.71 -21.12
N LEU A 67 1.18 3.19 -19.96
CA LEU A 67 1.39 1.74 -19.75
C LEU A 67 0.08 0.95 -19.83
N LEU A 68 -0.97 1.47 -19.21
CA LEU A 68 -2.27 0.80 -19.08
C LEU A 68 -3.24 1.11 -20.20
N ASP A 69 -2.85 1.98 -21.15
CA ASP A 69 -3.69 2.41 -22.27
C ASP A 69 -5.02 3.03 -21.80
N ILE A 70 -4.91 3.91 -20.80
CA ILE A 70 -6.03 4.67 -20.27
C ILE A 70 -5.91 6.11 -20.80
N ASP A 71 -7.04 6.69 -21.21
CA ASP A 71 -7.06 8.10 -21.61
C ASP A 71 -6.49 8.99 -20.51
N HIS A 72 -5.48 9.82 -20.85
CA HIS A 72 -4.73 10.64 -19.90
C HIS A 72 -5.64 11.61 -19.13
N GLU A 73 -6.55 12.30 -19.82
CA GLU A 73 -7.42 13.28 -19.17
C GLU A 73 -8.43 12.60 -18.23
N THR A 74 -8.92 11.43 -18.60
CA THR A 74 -9.77 10.60 -17.72
C THR A 74 -9.03 10.20 -16.45
N LEU A 75 -7.83 9.64 -16.58
CA LEU A 75 -7.04 9.20 -15.42
C LEU A 75 -6.61 10.39 -14.56
N LYS A 76 -6.20 11.49 -15.17
CA LYS A 76 -5.85 12.73 -14.49
C LYS A 76 -7.04 13.28 -13.68
N ALA A 77 -8.23 13.30 -14.25
CA ALA A 77 -9.43 13.75 -13.54
C ALA A 77 -9.72 12.88 -12.30
N GLN A 78 -9.49 11.57 -12.39
CA GLN A 78 -9.73 10.63 -11.30
C GLN A 78 -8.65 10.66 -10.20
N LEU A 79 -7.40 10.97 -10.53
CA LEU A 79 -6.25 10.88 -9.62
C LEU A 79 -5.70 12.22 -9.13
N SER A 80 -6.17 13.34 -9.64
CA SER A 80 -5.66 14.68 -9.25
C SER A 80 -6.08 15.13 -7.86
N GLY A 81 -7.14 14.55 -7.29
CA GLY A 81 -7.63 14.83 -5.94
C GLY A 81 -6.72 14.31 -4.82
N PHE A 82 -7.14 14.54 -3.59
CA PHE A 82 -6.46 14.01 -2.42
C PHE A 82 -7.05 12.64 -2.03
N PRO A 83 -6.21 11.66 -1.67
CA PRO A 83 -6.68 10.38 -1.17
C PRO A 83 -7.47 10.51 0.13
N ASP A 84 -8.58 9.79 0.23
CA ASP A 84 -9.34 9.64 1.47
C ASP A 84 -8.87 8.37 2.20
N ARG A 85 -7.82 8.53 2.99
CA ARG A 85 -7.09 7.41 3.58
C ARG A 85 -7.85 6.72 4.70
N GLY A 86 -7.71 5.39 4.77
CA GLY A 86 -8.22 4.55 5.85
C GLY A 86 -9.67 4.09 5.68
N ARG A 87 -10.43 4.62 4.73
CA ARG A 87 -11.85 4.26 4.55
C ARG A 87 -12.08 2.93 3.83
N SER A 88 -11.07 2.39 3.18
CA SER A 88 -11.18 1.13 2.45
C SER A 88 -11.21 -0.11 3.34
N VAL A 89 -10.86 0.02 4.62
CA VAL A 89 -10.80 -1.08 5.59
C VAL A 89 -11.70 -0.78 6.78
N GLU A 90 -12.68 -1.67 7.01
CA GLU A 90 -13.46 -1.66 8.25
C GLU A 90 -12.62 -2.19 9.43
N MET A 91 -12.80 -1.60 10.62
CA MET A 91 -12.11 -2.05 11.83
C MET A 91 -13.11 -2.71 12.81
N PRO A 92 -12.78 -3.91 13.36
CA PRO A 92 -11.60 -4.72 13.05
C PRO A 92 -11.66 -5.35 11.66
N PRO A 93 -10.52 -5.60 10.99
CA PRO A 93 -10.50 -6.19 9.66
C PRO A 93 -11.08 -7.60 9.65
N LYS A 94 -11.85 -7.95 8.62
CA LYS A 94 -12.46 -9.27 8.46
C LYS A 94 -11.73 -10.15 7.45
N GLU A 95 -11.05 -9.53 6.47
CA GLU A 95 -10.26 -10.27 5.49
C GLU A 95 -9.10 -10.99 6.20
N PRO A 96 -8.90 -12.31 5.99
CA PRO A 96 -7.99 -13.11 6.80
C PRO A 96 -6.53 -12.65 6.81
N LEU A 97 -5.98 -12.20 5.68
CA LEU A 97 -4.61 -11.70 5.61
C LEU A 97 -4.46 -10.37 6.33
N ILE A 98 -5.39 -9.44 6.11
CA ILE A 98 -5.38 -8.13 6.78
C ILE A 98 -5.60 -8.30 8.28
N TYR A 99 -6.47 -9.24 8.68
CA TYR A 99 -6.67 -9.57 10.10
C TYR A 99 -5.39 -10.11 10.76
N ARG A 100 -4.58 -10.91 10.05
CA ARG A 100 -3.29 -11.41 10.58
C ARG A 100 -2.30 -10.28 10.82
N LEU A 101 -2.24 -9.27 9.94
CA LEU A 101 -1.43 -8.08 10.15
C LEU A 101 -1.92 -7.28 11.37
N TYR A 102 -3.22 -7.13 11.52
CA TYR A 102 -3.83 -6.52 12.69
C TYR A 102 -3.54 -7.30 13.98
N GLU A 103 -3.65 -8.63 13.96
CA GLU A 103 -3.33 -9.51 15.08
C GLU A 103 -1.87 -9.39 15.52
N ILE A 104 -0.93 -9.23 14.60
CA ILE A 104 0.48 -8.95 14.93
C ILE A 104 0.59 -7.68 15.78
N VAL A 105 -0.09 -6.62 15.39
CA VAL A 105 -0.11 -5.36 16.15
C VAL A 105 -0.79 -5.54 17.51
N GLN A 106 -1.91 -6.27 17.59
CA GLN A 106 -2.57 -6.56 18.85
C GLN A 106 -1.65 -7.32 19.81
N ASN A 107 -0.98 -8.36 19.33
CA ASN A 107 -0.17 -9.23 20.17
C ASN A 107 1.17 -8.62 20.56
N TYR A 108 1.81 -7.91 19.62
CA TYR A 108 3.18 -7.42 19.79
C TYR A 108 3.30 -5.89 19.88
N GLY A 109 2.20 -5.16 19.78
CA GLY A 109 2.20 -3.69 19.76
C GLY A 109 2.88 -3.08 20.99
N TYR A 110 2.56 -3.54 22.20
CA TYR A 110 3.20 -3.06 23.41
C TYR A 110 4.65 -3.52 23.55
N ALA A 111 5.00 -4.70 23.02
CA ALA A 111 6.39 -5.14 22.96
C ALA A 111 7.21 -4.26 22.01
N TYR A 112 6.68 -3.95 20.84
CA TYR A 112 7.28 -2.95 19.94
C TYR A 112 7.45 -1.61 20.63
N LYS A 113 6.41 -1.12 21.31
CA LYS A 113 6.46 0.16 22.02
C LYS A 113 7.57 0.16 23.07
N ALA A 114 7.67 -0.86 23.90
CA ALA A 114 8.68 -0.95 24.94
C ALA A 114 10.10 -0.86 24.36
N VAL A 115 10.39 -1.68 23.35
CA VAL A 115 11.70 -1.71 22.70
C VAL A 115 12.01 -0.40 21.98
N LEU A 116 11.02 0.18 21.29
CA LEU A 116 11.18 1.47 20.61
C LEU A 116 11.47 2.59 21.60
N ASN A 117 10.76 2.66 22.74
CA ASN A 117 11.01 3.66 23.75
C ASN A 117 12.40 3.50 24.41
N GLU A 118 12.88 2.28 24.62
CA GLU A 118 14.23 2.04 25.12
C GLU A 118 15.31 2.53 24.12
N LYS A 119 15.07 2.38 22.83
CA LYS A 119 16.02 2.77 21.78
C LYS A 119 15.99 4.26 21.46
N PHE A 120 14.82 4.88 21.47
CA PHE A 120 14.61 6.23 20.91
C PHE A 120 14.04 7.25 21.90
N GLY A 121 13.64 6.84 23.11
CA GLY A 121 12.94 7.71 24.06
C GLY A 121 11.45 7.81 23.77
N ASP A 122 10.78 8.80 24.38
CA ASP A 122 9.34 9.03 24.20
C ASP A 122 9.03 9.62 22.83
N GLY A 123 8.18 8.98 22.09
CA GLY A 123 7.84 9.41 20.73
C GLY A 123 6.97 8.42 19.97
N ILE A 124 6.89 8.64 18.67
CA ILE A 124 6.15 7.76 17.74
C ILE A 124 6.97 7.48 16.47
N MET A 125 6.70 6.35 15.84
CA MET A 125 7.13 6.06 14.47
C MET A 125 6.13 6.68 13.49
N SER A 126 6.60 7.55 12.59
CA SER A 126 5.73 8.18 11.59
C SER A 126 5.19 7.18 10.59
N ALA A 127 3.88 7.30 10.30
CA ALA A 127 3.23 6.65 9.14
C ALA A 127 3.10 7.60 7.92
N ILE A 128 3.66 8.82 8.02
CA ILE A 128 3.68 9.83 6.96
C ILE A 128 5.08 9.89 6.32
N SER A 129 6.11 10.14 7.10
CA SER A 129 7.52 9.96 6.70
C SER A 129 7.84 8.48 6.81
N PHE A 130 7.36 7.71 5.84
CA PHE A 130 7.21 6.27 5.91
C PHE A 130 7.50 5.60 4.57
N SER A 131 8.09 4.44 4.65
CA SER A 131 8.23 3.54 3.51
C SER A 131 8.02 2.08 3.94
N THR A 132 7.57 1.26 3.03
CA THR A 132 7.36 -0.18 3.27
C THR A 132 7.70 -0.97 2.02
N LYS A 133 8.08 -2.22 2.20
CA LYS A 133 8.29 -3.18 1.10
C LYS A 133 7.84 -4.57 1.52
N VAL A 134 7.51 -5.38 0.53
CA VAL A 134 7.19 -6.80 0.68
C VAL A 134 8.24 -7.60 -0.09
N GLU A 135 8.82 -8.58 0.57
CA GLU A 135 9.80 -9.49 -0.01
C GLU A 135 9.38 -10.94 0.23
N LYS A 136 9.74 -11.80 -0.70
CA LYS A 136 9.58 -13.24 -0.56
C LYS A 136 10.95 -13.84 -0.29
N GLU A 137 11.05 -14.60 0.79
CA GLU A 137 12.22 -15.43 1.07
C GLU A 137 11.83 -16.91 0.99
N THR A 138 12.76 -17.77 0.59
CA THR A 138 12.58 -19.21 0.59
C THR A 138 13.69 -19.82 1.43
N ASP A 139 13.35 -20.62 2.44
CA ASP A 139 14.31 -21.29 3.29
C ASP A 139 14.90 -22.54 2.61
N GLU A 140 15.89 -23.15 3.29
CA GLU A 140 16.60 -24.36 2.78
C GLU A 140 15.65 -25.56 2.62
N GLN A 141 14.52 -25.60 3.33
CA GLN A 141 13.50 -26.63 3.24
C GLN A 141 12.46 -26.35 2.13
N GLY A 142 12.56 -25.22 1.43
CA GLY A 142 11.66 -24.82 0.36
C GLY A 142 10.39 -24.09 0.83
N ASN A 143 10.30 -23.72 2.12
CA ASN A 143 9.16 -22.94 2.63
C ASN A 143 9.28 -21.47 2.22
N ASN A 144 8.17 -20.87 1.84
CA ASN A 144 8.11 -19.46 1.53
C ASN A 144 7.79 -18.62 2.77
N TRP A 145 8.53 -17.54 2.93
CA TRP A 145 8.36 -16.56 4.00
C TRP A 145 7.99 -15.21 3.41
N ALA A 146 6.98 -14.56 3.98
CA ALA A 146 6.64 -13.17 3.68
C ALA A 146 7.43 -12.26 4.64
N VAL A 147 8.20 -11.34 4.07
CA VAL A 147 8.93 -10.33 4.84
C VAL A 147 8.36 -8.97 4.51
N ILE A 148 7.83 -8.29 5.52
CA ILE A 148 7.28 -6.93 5.40
C ILE A 148 8.17 -6.00 6.22
N THR A 149 8.79 -5.02 5.56
CA THR A 149 9.59 -4.00 6.22
C THR A 149 8.76 -2.74 6.37
N LEU A 150 8.69 -2.23 7.59
CA LEU A 150 8.07 -0.94 7.93
C LEU A 150 9.18 0.00 8.39
N ARG A 151 9.35 1.14 7.71
CA ARG A 151 10.36 2.13 8.03
C ARG A 151 9.70 3.50 8.17
N GLY A 152 9.67 4.02 9.37
CA GLY A 152 9.11 5.33 9.69
C GLY A 152 10.11 6.21 10.43
N LYS A 153 10.08 7.50 10.16
CA LYS A 153 10.89 8.48 10.89
C LYS A 153 10.42 8.54 12.34
N TRP A 154 11.38 8.49 13.28
CA TRP A 154 11.06 8.69 14.68
C TRP A 154 10.74 10.16 14.96
N LEU A 155 9.62 10.41 15.65
CA LEU A 155 9.15 11.73 16.04
C LEU A 155 9.06 11.77 17.58
N PRO A 156 10.03 12.40 18.27
CA PRO A 156 9.98 12.52 19.73
C PRO A 156 8.86 13.48 20.13
N PHE A 157 8.20 13.19 21.25
CA PHE A 157 7.31 14.16 21.90
C PHE A 157 8.12 15.31 22.49
N SER A 158 7.71 16.53 22.18
CA SER A 158 8.33 17.71 22.73
C SER A 158 7.84 17.97 24.16
N ARG A 159 8.72 18.58 24.97
CA ARG A 159 8.32 19.14 26.24
C ARG A 159 7.69 20.53 25.99
N PHE A 160 6.51 20.74 26.51
CA PHE A 160 5.80 22.03 26.48
C PHE A 160 5.43 22.50 27.85
#